data_1c5a225f5e9d3decf415fb1fe77c8dd7
#
_entry.id   1c5a225f5e9d3decf415fb1fe77c8dd7
#
_cell.length_a   1.000
_cell.length_b   1.000
_cell.length_c   1.000
_cell.angle_alpha   90.00
_cell.angle_beta   90.00
_cell.angle_gamma   90.00
#
_symmetry.space_group_name_H-M   'P 1'
#
loop_
_entity.id
_entity.type
_entity.pdbx_description
1 polymer ?
#
loop_
_entity_poly.entity_id
_entity_poly.type
_entity_poly.pdbx_seq_one_letter_code
_entity_poly.pdbx_strand_id
1 'polypeptide(L)'
;MIDIPELHALALAGDDRMSALAETILLDFSHPRVAALLQGRGWQQLTEHGRIAAAYAFVRDEIAFGYNRDDDLKASEVLADGYGQCNTKSTLMMALLRALGIPCRFHGFTIDKQLQRGAITGLAYWLAPRNIIHSWVEVWTGERWARLEGFILDKPYLGALQLRFAGHRGAFCGYGAAT
;
A
#
# COMPACT_ATOMS: atom_id res chain seq x y z
N MET A 1 31.86 -23.52 -11.51
CA MET A 1 31.23 -23.28 -12.84
C MET A 1 29.78 -22.99 -12.53
N ILE A 2 29.35 -21.71 -12.65
CA ILE A 2 27.95 -21.31 -12.37
C ILE A 2 27.11 -21.82 -13.53
N ASP A 3 26.00 -22.47 -13.24
CA ASP A 3 25.13 -23.09 -14.23
C ASP A 3 24.37 -22.00 -15.03
N ILE A 4 24.23 -22.19 -16.36
CA ILE A 4 23.59 -21.22 -17.26
C ILE A 4 22.16 -20.85 -16.82
N PRO A 5 21.31 -21.78 -16.31
CA PRO A 5 20.01 -21.46 -15.75
C PRO A 5 20.08 -20.50 -14.54
N GLU A 6 21.09 -20.63 -13.69
CA GLU A 6 21.28 -19.80 -12.50
C GLU A 6 21.68 -18.36 -12.87
N LEU A 7 22.56 -18.22 -13.88
CA LEU A 7 22.90 -16.91 -14.46
C LEU A 7 21.70 -16.22 -15.12
N HIS A 8 20.86 -16.98 -15.81
CA HIS A 8 19.65 -16.45 -16.45
C HIS A 8 18.61 -16.01 -15.43
N ALA A 9 18.41 -16.80 -14.36
CA ALA A 9 17.53 -16.45 -13.25
C ALA A 9 18.01 -15.19 -12.50
N LEU A 10 19.33 -15.04 -12.29
CA LEU A 10 19.93 -13.85 -11.69
C LEU A 10 19.78 -12.61 -12.56
N ALA A 11 19.92 -12.75 -13.88
CA ALA A 11 19.72 -11.65 -14.82
C ALA A 11 18.25 -11.19 -14.86
N LEU A 12 17.30 -12.12 -14.91
CA LEU A 12 15.86 -11.82 -14.88
C LEU A 12 15.45 -11.18 -13.54
N ALA A 13 16.00 -11.65 -12.42
CA ALA A 13 15.75 -11.07 -11.11
C ALA A 13 16.36 -9.66 -10.97
N GLY A 14 17.46 -9.38 -11.68
CA GLY A 14 18.07 -8.05 -11.77
C GLY A 14 17.21 -7.07 -12.53
N ASP A 15 16.68 -7.47 -13.67
CA ASP A 15 15.79 -6.67 -14.52
C ASP A 15 14.46 -6.35 -13.80
N ASP A 16 13.86 -7.33 -13.14
CA ASP A 16 12.64 -7.15 -12.34
C ASP A 16 12.85 -6.14 -11.20
N ARG A 17 14.02 -6.12 -10.55
CA ARG A 17 14.32 -5.15 -9.49
C ARG A 17 14.57 -3.74 -10.01
N MET A 18 15.20 -3.60 -11.17
CA MET A 18 15.41 -2.28 -11.78
C MET A 18 14.07 -1.66 -12.22
N SER A 19 13.19 -2.45 -12.81
CA SER A 19 11.84 -2.02 -13.17
C SER A 19 11.00 -1.65 -11.93
N ALA A 20 11.26 -2.33 -10.80
CA ALA A 20 10.61 -2.07 -9.51
C ALA A 20 11.08 -0.77 -8.82
N LEU A 21 12.05 -0.05 -9.38
CA LEU A 21 12.50 1.28 -8.94
C LEU A 21 12.05 2.39 -9.88
N ALA A 22 11.60 2.07 -11.08
CA ALA A 22 11.29 3.05 -12.12
C ALA A 22 10.11 3.95 -11.75
N GLU A 23 10.23 5.22 -12.09
CA GLU A 23 9.10 6.15 -12.09
C GLU A 23 8.10 5.77 -13.18
N THR A 24 6.82 5.99 -12.94
CA THR A 24 5.75 5.78 -13.93
C THR A 24 4.80 6.97 -13.91
N ILE A 25 3.85 7.01 -14.84
CA ILE A 25 2.85 8.08 -14.88
C ILE A 25 2.09 8.21 -13.55
N LEU A 26 1.75 7.09 -12.90
CA LEU A 26 1.04 7.11 -11.63
C LEU A 26 1.99 7.26 -10.43
N LEU A 27 3.20 6.73 -10.53
CA LEU A 27 4.20 6.82 -9.48
C LEU A 27 5.12 8.01 -9.75
N ASP A 28 4.57 9.21 -9.84
CA ASP A 28 5.23 10.48 -10.18
C ASP A 28 6.05 11.03 -9.01
N PHE A 29 6.99 10.24 -8.49
CA PHE A 29 7.74 10.59 -7.29
C PHE A 29 8.75 11.74 -7.49
N SER A 30 9.10 12.09 -8.72
CA SER A 30 9.85 13.31 -9.03
C SER A 30 9.02 14.58 -8.91
N HIS A 31 7.70 14.47 -8.77
CA HIS A 31 6.82 15.63 -8.61
C HIS A 31 7.25 16.47 -7.37
N PRO A 32 7.31 17.83 -7.47
CA PRO A 32 7.81 18.70 -6.39
C PRO A 32 7.15 18.46 -5.02
N ARG A 33 5.88 18.10 -4.99
CA ARG A 33 5.16 17.81 -3.73
C ARG A 33 5.70 16.57 -3.02
N VAL A 34 5.99 15.51 -3.76
CA VAL A 34 6.57 14.27 -3.20
C VAL A 34 8.01 14.53 -2.76
N ALA A 35 8.80 15.21 -3.59
CA ALA A 35 10.16 15.57 -3.27
C ALA A 35 10.26 16.46 -2.01
N ALA A 36 9.37 17.46 -1.88
CA ALA A 36 9.30 18.31 -0.70
C ALA A 36 8.93 17.54 0.59
N LEU A 37 8.01 16.59 0.51
CA LEU A 37 7.69 15.72 1.63
C LEU A 37 8.92 14.93 2.09
N LEU A 38 9.61 14.26 1.17
CA LEU A 38 10.77 13.41 1.49
C LEU A 38 11.91 14.25 2.08
N GLN A 39 12.18 15.42 1.51
CA GLN A 39 13.18 16.35 1.99
C GLN A 39 12.84 16.86 3.40
N GLY A 40 11.60 17.29 3.61
CA GLY A 40 11.13 17.82 4.90
C GLY A 40 11.16 16.78 6.02
N ARG A 41 10.97 15.50 5.68
CA ARG A 41 10.98 14.38 6.64
C ARG A 41 12.38 13.80 6.86
N GLY A 42 13.35 14.06 5.99
CA GLY A 42 14.72 13.55 6.11
C GLY A 42 14.85 12.03 6.00
N TRP A 43 13.87 11.35 5.38
CA TRP A 43 13.84 9.89 5.34
C TRP A 43 14.98 9.24 4.57
N GLN A 44 15.60 9.95 3.64
CA GLN A 44 16.79 9.48 2.91
C GLN A 44 17.97 9.15 3.83
N GLN A 45 18.03 9.76 5.02
CA GLN A 45 19.10 9.53 6.00
C GLN A 45 18.90 8.29 6.87
N LEU A 46 17.70 7.67 6.79
CA LEU A 46 17.38 6.48 7.55
C LEU A 46 18.00 5.22 6.92
N THR A 47 18.15 4.18 7.72
CA THR A 47 18.44 2.84 7.20
C THR A 47 17.33 2.37 6.25
N GLU A 48 17.59 1.37 5.41
CA GLU A 48 16.58 0.82 4.52
C GLU A 48 15.28 0.43 5.25
N HIS A 49 15.40 -0.30 6.34
CA HIS A 49 14.26 -0.65 7.19
C HIS A 49 13.55 0.59 7.76
N GLY A 50 14.30 1.58 8.17
CA GLY A 50 13.78 2.87 8.67
C GLY A 50 12.98 3.62 7.59
N ARG A 51 13.45 3.63 6.33
CA ARG A 51 12.74 4.23 5.18
C ARG A 51 11.41 3.52 4.92
N ILE A 52 11.41 2.19 4.91
CA ILE A 52 10.20 1.38 4.74
C ILE A 52 9.21 1.67 5.87
N ALA A 53 9.67 1.65 7.12
CA ALA A 53 8.82 1.91 8.29
C ALA A 53 8.25 3.34 8.29
N ALA A 54 9.04 4.33 7.91
CA ALA A 54 8.62 5.73 7.84
C ALA A 54 7.55 5.94 6.74
N ALA A 55 7.78 5.42 5.53
CA ALA A 55 6.81 5.49 4.45
C ALA A 55 5.51 4.76 4.82
N TYR A 56 5.61 3.57 5.42
CA TYR A 56 4.47 2.79 5.89
C TYR A 56 3.64 3.56 6.94
N ALA A 57 4.30 4.09 7.96
CA ALA A 57 3.62 4.82 9.03
C ALA A 57 2.92 6.08 8.49
N PHE A 58 3.58 6.81 7.59
CA PHE A 58 3.01 7.99 6.95
C PHE A 58 1.74 7.65 6.14
N VAL A 59 1.83 6.67 5.24
CA VAL A 59 0.68 6.31 4.39
C VAL A 59 -0.45 5.72 5.22
N ARG A 60 -0.16 4.97 6.28
CA ARG A 60 -1.19 4.44 7.16
C ARG A 60 -1.87 5.54 7.97
N ASP A 61 -1.09 6.40 8.65
CA ASP A 61 -1.58 7.23 9.74
C ASP A 61 -1.85 8.69 9.34
N GLU A 62 -1.18 9.21 8.28
CA GLU A 62 -1.32 10.60 7.84
C GLU A 62 -2.15 10.72 6.55
N ILE A 63 -2.39 9.63 5.83
CA ILE A 63 -3.32 9.57 4.70
C ILE A 63 -4.58 8.87 5.19
N ALA A 64 -5.67 9.59 5.35
CA ALA A 64 -6.92 9.07 5.87
C ALA A 64 -7.51 7.97 4.96
N PHE A 65 -8.31 7.06 5.51
CA PHE A 65 -9.08 6.15 4.68
C PHE A 65 -10.27 6.86 4.04
N GLY A 66 -10.39 6.77 2.72
CA GLY A 66 -11.50 7.36 1.96
C GLY A 66 -11.44 6.97 0.50
N TYR A 67 -12.59 7.08 -0.19
CA TYR A 67 -12.67 6.78 -1.61
C TYR A 67 -12.38 8.04 -2.44
N ASN A 68 -11.31 7.99 -3.25
CA ASN A 68 -11.00 9.05 -4.19
C ASN A 68 -11.97 9.02 -5.38
N ARG A 69 -11.91 10.06 -6.22
CA ARG A 69 -12.72 10.21 -7.44
C ARG A 69 -12.44 9.12 -8.48
N ASP A 70 -11.23 8.55 -8.47
CA ASP A 70 -10.76 7.53 -9.40
C ASP A 70 -9.72 6.62 -8.73
N ASP A 71 -9.46 5.46 -9.32
CA ASP A 71 -8.46 4.49 -8.86
C ASP A 71 -7.06 4.73 -9.46
N ASP A 72 -6.97 5.45 -10.58
CA ASP A 72 -5.74 5.72 -11.32
C ASP A 72 -5.13 7.11 -11.06
N LEU A 73 -5.28 7.62 -9.83
CA LEU A 73 -4.67 8.87 -9.41
C LEU A 73 -3.15 8.76 -9.29
N LYS A 74 -2.47 9.85 -9.66
CA LYS A 74 -1.03 9.99 -9.43
C LYS A 74 -0.72 10.06 -7.94
N ALA A 75 0.46 9.61 -7.54
CA ALA A 75 0.92 9.69 -6.15
C ALA A 75 0.89 11.13 -5.60
N SER A 76 1.28 12.11 -6.42
CA SER A 76 1.23 13.53 -6.05
C SER A 76 -0.20 14.06 -5.83
N GLU A 77 -1.20 13.49 -6.49
CA GLU A 77 -2.61 13.83 -6.30
C GLU A 77 -3.15 13.20 -5.02
N VAL A 78 -2.87 11.91 -4.79
CA VAL A 78 -3.24 11.23 -3.53
C VAL A 78 -2.64 11.94 -2.32
N LEU A 79 -1.38 12.36 -2.43
CA LEU A 79 -0.72 13.14 -1.39
C LEU A 79 -1.39 14.50 -1.17
N ALA A 80 -1.91 15.13 -2.24
CA ALA A 80 -2.65 16.38 -2.12
C ALA A 80 -4.03 16.20 -1.49
N ASP A 81 -4.72 15.12 -1.86
CA ASP A 81 -6.03 14.79 -1.32
C ASP A 81 -5.96 14.49 0.18
N GLY A 82 -4.85 13.90 0.67
CA GLY A 82 -4.65 13.51 2.07
C GLY A 82 -5.50 12.30 2.50
N TYR A 83 -6.14 11.61 1.56
CA TYR A 83 -6.91 10.38 1.79
C TYR A 83 -6.84 9.44 0.59
N GLY A 84 -7.17 8.16 0.81
CA GLY A 84 -7.21 7.16 -0.25
C GLY A 84 -7.74 5.81 0.19
N GLN A 85 -8.02 4.98 -0.80
CA GLN A 85 -8.38 3.56 -0.64
C GLN A 85 -7.18 2.64 -0.99
N CYS A 86 -7.42 1.32 -1.08
CA CYS A 86 -6.36 0.35 -1.28
C CYS A 86 -5.46 0.66 -2.49
N ASN A 87 -6.04 0.98 -3.66
CA ASN A 87 -5.26 1.25 -4.87
C ASN A 87 -4.48 2.55 -4.77
N THR A 88 -5.12 3.64 -4.42
CA THR A 88 -4.51 4.97 -4.38
C THR A 88 -3.49 5.13 -3.24
N LYS A 89 -3.77 4.58 -2.06
CA LYS A 89 -2.75 4.51 -0.98
C LYS A 89 -1.56 3.63 -1.38
N SER A 90 -1.78 2.53 -2.14
CA SER A 90 -0.70 1.71 -2.69
C SER A 90 0.13 2.48 -3.71
N THR A 91 -0.49 3.28 -4.58
CA THR A 91 0.19 4.16 -5.54
C THR A 91 1.12 5.14 -4.80
N LEU A 92 0.61 5.82 -3.79
CA LEU A 92 1.44 6.73 -2.99
C LEU A 92 2.55 5.99 -2.24
N MET A 93 2.25 4.84 -1.62
CA MET A 93 3.25 4.02 -0.92
C MET A 93 4.40 3.63 -1.86
N MET A 94 4.08 3.12 -3.04
CA MET A 94 5.10 2.71 -4.02
C MET A 94 5.93 3.90 -4.51
N ALA A 95 5.33 5.05 -4.75
CA ALA A 95 6.04 6.26 -5.16
C ALA A 95 7.06 6.69 -4.09
N LEU A 96 6.65 6.72 -2.82
CA LEU A 96 7.53 7.04 -1.69
C LEU A 96 8.67 6.03 -1.55
N LEU A 97 8.37 4.73 -1.62
CA LEU A 97 9.39 3.68 -1.52
C LEU A 97 10.41 3.76 -2.65
N ARG A 98 9.96 3.91 -3.90
CA ARG A 98 10.86 4.04 -5.07
C ARG A 98 11.73 5.30 -4.99
N ALA A 99 11.18 6.43 -4.60
CA ALA A 99 11.93 7.66 -4.36
C ALA A 99 12.99 7.50 -3.25
N LEU A 100 12.78 6.59 -2.31
CA LEU A 100 13.72 6.23 -1.25
C LEU A 100 14.71 5.11 -1.65
N GLY A 101 14.67 4.67 -2.91
CA GLY A 101 15.53 3.61 -3.42
C GLY A 101 15.14 2.20 -3.01
N ILE A 102 13.90 1.99 -2.57
CA ILE A 102 13.38 0.67 -2.18
C ILE A 102 12.61 0.05 -3.35
N PRO A 103 13.08 -1.06 -3.94
CA PRO A 103 12.35 -1.75 -4.99
C PRO A 103 11.02 -2.24 -4.46
N CYS A 104 9.93 -1.92 -5.15
CA CYS A 104 8.59 -2.32 -4.74
C CYS A 104 7.70 -2.61 -5.93
N ARG A 105 6.72 -3.49 -5.73
CA ARG A 105 5.75 -3.88 -6.74
C ARG A 105 4.34 -3.97 -6.18
N PHE A 106 3.38 -3.78 -7.05
CA PHE A 106 1.95 -3.89 -6.74
C PHE A 106 1.51 -5.35 -6.86
N HIS A 107 0.71 -5.79 -5.92
CA HIS A 107 0.05 -7.08 -5.97
C HIS A 107 -1.45 -6.90 -5.83
N GLY A 108 -2.18 -7.17 -6.93
CA GLY A 108 -3.63 -7.12 -6.98
C GLY A 108 -4.24 -8.51 -6.90
N PHE A 109 -5.36 -8.64 -6.19
CA PHE A 109 -6.11 -9.88 -6.06
C PHE A 109 -7.58 -9.59 -5.73
N THR A 110 -8.40 -10.62 -5.70
CA THR A 110 -9.80 -10.49 -5.29
C THR A 110 -10.01 -11.11 -3.92
N ILE A 111 -10.82 -10.44 -3.09
CA ILE A 111 -11.26 -10.92 -1.78
C ILE A 111 -12.77 -11.06 -1.75
N ASP A 112 -13.29 -11.96 -0.90
CA ASP A 112 -14.71 -11.99 -0.62
C ASP A 112 -15.13 -10.72 0.13
N LYS A 113 -16.23 -10.10 -0.28
CA LYS A 113 -16.74 -8.86 0.33
C LYS A 113 -16.98 -8.95 1.84
N GLN A 114 -17.13 -10.16 2.38
CA GLN A 114 -17.28 -10.37 3.82
C GLN A 114 -16.08 -9.84 4.60
N LEU A 115 -14.87 -9.86 4.01
CA LEU A 115 -13.66 -9.31 4.63
C LEU A 115 -13.69 -7.79 4.77
N GLN A 116 -14.53 -7.11 4.00
CA GLN A 116 -14.73 -5.65 4.09
C GLN A 116 -15.99 -5.26 4.87
N ARG A 117 -16.60 -6.21 5.55
CA ARG A 117 -17.76 -5.93 6.40
C ARG A 117 -17.37 -4.97 7.52
N GLY A 118 -18.10 -3.87 7.62
CA GLY A 118 -17.78 -2.78 8.56
C GLY A 118 -17.14 -1.58 7.86
N ALA A 119 -16.25 -1.80 6.89
CA ALA A 119 -15.75 -0.73 6.02
C ALA A 119 -16.79 -0.32 4.97
N ILE A 120 -17.47 -1.31 4.37
CA ILE A 120 -18.64 -1.09 3.50
C ILE A 120 -19.89 -1.48 4.29
N THR A 121 -20.89 -0.61 4.35
CA THR A 121 -22.11 -0.82 5.17
C THR A 121 -23.39 -0.51 4.40
N GLY A 122 -24.54 -0.97 4.94
CA GLY A 122 -25.86 -0.66 4.43
C GLY A 122 -26.12 -1.15 3.01
N LEU A 123 -26.84 -0.35 2.23
CA LEU A 123 -27.22 -0.68 0.86
C LEU A 123 -26.01 -0.88 -0.06
N ALA A 124 -24.94 -0.13 0.15
CA ALA A 124 -23.68 -0.26 -0.60
C ALA A 124 -23.07 -1.66 -0.42
N TYR A 125 -23.08 -2.22 0.79
CA TYR A 125 -22.62 -3.59 1.03
C TYR A 125 -23.48 -4.63 0.32
N TRP A 126 -24.81 -4.43 0.31
CA TRP A 126 -25.72 -5.35 -0.36
C TRP A 126 -25.54 -5.35 -1.87
N LEU A 127 -25.34 -4.18 -2.49
CA LEU A 127 -25.12 -4.00 -3.92
C LEU A 127 -23.68 -4.35 -4.37
N ALA A 128 -22.71 -4.39 -3.45
CA ALA A 128 -21.32 -4.70 -3.77
C ALA A 128 -21.18 -6.13 -4.34
N PRO A 129 -20.37 -6.34 -5.37
CA PRO A 129 -20.08 -7.67 -5.92
C PRO A 129 -19.47 -8.57 -4.84
N ARG A 130 -19.66 -9.90 -4.99
CA ARG A 130 -19.12 -10.88 -4.04
C ARG A 130 -17.60 -10.79 -3.94
N ASN A 131 -16.93 -10.65 -5.07
CA ASN A 131 -15.48 -10.50 -5.15
C ASN A 131 -15.14 -9.04 -5.34
N ILE A 132 -14.32 -8.50 -4.44
CA ILE A 132 -13.86 -7.12 -4.44
C ILE A 132 -12.37 -7.12 -4.73
N ILE A 133 -11.91 -6.22 -5.58
CA ILE A 133 -10.48 -6.02 -5.85
C ILE A 133 -9.84 -5.47 -4.59
N HIS A 134 -8.73 -6.07 -4.21
CA HIS A 134 -7.88 -5.62 -3.11
C HIS A 134 -6.43 -5.65 -3.53
N SER A 135 -5.58 -4.90 -2.83
CA SER A 135 -4.18 -4.81 -3.18
C SER A 135 -3.29 -4.63 -1.95
N TRP A 136 -2.05 -5.07 -2.08
CA TRP A 136 -0.96 -4.72 -1.19
C TRP A 136 0.28 -4.34 -1.98
N VAL A 137 1.27 -3.82 -1.29
CA VAL A 137 2.60 -3.53 -1.85
C VAL A 137 3.59 -4.57 -1.35
N GLU A 138 4.45 -5.06 -2.23
CA GLU A 138 5.59 -5.88 -1.85
C GLU A 138 6.87 -5.06 -2.00
N VAL A 139 7.79 -5.20 -1.05
CA VAL A 139 9.11 -4.56 -1.05
C VAL A 139 10.19 -5.62 -1.09
N TRP A 140 11.29 -5.31 -1.78
CA TRP A 140 12.49 -6.13 -1.76
C TRP A 140 13.32 -5.81 -0.51
N THR A 141 13.64 -6.81 0.31
CA THR A 141 14.39 -6.67 1.57
C THR A 141 15.87 -7.04 1.43
N GLY A 142 16.39 -7.12 0.21
CA GLY A 142 17.74 -7.62 -0.06
C GLY A 142 17.78 -9.14 -0.31
N GLU A 143 16.88 -9.90 0.29
CA GLU A 143 16.82 -11.36 0.18
C GLU A 143 15.52 -11.87 -0.46
N ARG A 144 14.39 -11.25 -0.17
CA ARG A 144 13.06 -11.69 -0.62
C ARG A 144 12.10 -10.53 -0.78
N TRP A 145 11.02 -10.77 -1.49
CA TRP A 145 9.84 -9.91 -1.49
C TRP A 145 9.05 -10.08 -0.19
N ALA A 146 8.85 -9.01 0.53
CA ALA A 146 8.05 -8.95 1.76
C ALA A 146 6.78 -8.13 1.52
N ARG A 147 5.65 -8.59 2.06
CA ARG A 147 4.37 -7.91 1.93
C ARG A 147 4.25 -6.77 2.94
N LEU A 148 3.76 -5.63 2.47
CA LEU A 148 3.30 -4.55 3.32
C LEU A 148 1.78 -4.56 3.30
N GLU A 149 1.19 -5.03 4.38
CA GLU A 149 -0.26 -5.09 4.57
C GLU A 149 -0.68 -4.18 5.74
N GLY A 150 -1.98 -3.87 5.85
CA GLY A 150 -2.52 -3.16 7.01
C GLY A 150 -2.36 -1.63 6.99
N PHE A 151 -1.86 -1.02 5.91
CA PHE A 151 -1.71 0.44 5.81
C PHE A 151 -2.93 1.17 5.23
N ILE A 152 -3.99 0.44 4.87
CA ILE A 152 -5.16 1.01 4.20
C ILE A 152 -6.01 1.81 5.18
N LEU A 153 -6.34 1.20 6.34
CA LEU A 153 -7.14 1.86 7.37
C LEU A 153 -6.22 2.66 8.29
N ASP A 154 -6.53 3.95 8.45
CA ASP A 154 -5.88 4.77 9.46
C ASP A 154 -6.30 4.34 10.88
N LYS A 155 -5.49 4.69 11.87
CA LYS A 155 -5.76 4.31 13.27
C LYS A 155 -7.11 4.81 13.81
N PRO A 156 -7.54 6.07 13.56
CA PRO A 156 -8.85 6.54 13.98
C PRO A 156 -9.99 5.70 13.39
N TYR A 157 -9.95 5.41 12.09
CA TYR A 157 -10.98 4.62 11.42
C TYR A 157 -11.00 3.18 11.94
N LEU A 158 -9.82 2.53 12.04
CA LEU A 158 -9.69 1.18 12.58
C LEU A 158 -10.19 1.11 14.02
N GLY A 159 -9.82 2.07 14.88
CA GLY A 159 -10.30 2.15 16.26
C GLY A 159 -11.82 2.30 16.36
N ALA A 160 -12.44 3.11 15.49
CA ALA A 160 -13.90 3.23 15.42
C ALA A 160 -14.58 1.93 15.01
N LEU A 161 -14.01 1.18 14.04
CA LEU A 161 -14.50 -0.15 13.67
C LEU A 161 -14.39 -1.14 14.83
N GLN A 162 -13.26 -1.20 15.50
CA GLN A 162 -13.03 -2.09 16.63
C GLN A 162 -14.01 -1.83 17.76
N LEU A 163 -14.25 -0.56 18.09
CA LEU A 163 -15.27 -0.18 19.09
C LEU A 163 -16.68 -0.60 18.67
N ARG A 164 -17.03 -0.38 17.39
CA ARG A 164 -18.35 -0.77 16.87
C ARG A 164 -18.62 -2.25 16.96
N PHE A 165 -17.58 -3.08 16.81
CA PHE A 165 -17.68 -4.54 16.86
C PHE A 165 -17.16 -5.13 18.18
N ALA A 166 -16.88 -4.31 19.18
CA ALA A 166 -16.47 -4.77 20.50
C ALA A 166 -17.54 -5.72 21.09
N GLY A 167 -17.11 -6.90 21.52
CA GLY A 167 -18.01 -7.94 22.03
C GLY A 167 -18.66 -8.83 20.94
N HIS A 168 -18.37 -8.63 19.67
CA HIS A 168 -18.81 -9.55 18.62
C HIS A 168 -18.17 -10.94 18.83
N ARG A 169 -19.03 -11.99 18.97
CA ARG A 169 -18.60 -13.38 19.22
C ARG A 169 -18.93 -14.33 18.06
N GLY A 170 -19.27 -13.79 16.91
CA GLY A 170 -19.64 -14.55 15.73
C GLY A 170 -18.44 -14.91 14.85
N ALA A 171 -18.74 -15.38 13.62
CA ALA A 171 -17.73 -15.61 12.61
C ALA A 171 -16.98 -14.31 12.27
N PHE A 172 -15.76 -14.44 11.73
CA PHE A 172 -14.96 -13.32 11.28
C PHE A 172 -15.78 -12.33 10.44
N CYS A 173 -15.76 -11.06 10.80
CA CYS A 173 -16.51 -9.99 10.14
C CYS A 173 -15.60 -8.87 9.59
N GLY A 174 -14.44 -9.22 9.07
CA GLY A 174 -13.50 -8.31 8.46
C GLY A 174 -12.74 -7.44 9.47
N TYR A 175 -12.41 -6.23 9.10
CA TYR A 175 -11.59 -5.32 9.91
C TYR A 175 -12.17 -5.01 11.30
N GLY A 176 -13.48 -5.13 11.49
CA GLY A 176 -14.12 -4.91 12.79
C GLY A 176 -13.84 -6.00 13.82
N ALA A 177 -13.46 -7.20 13.38
CA ALA A 177 -13.14 -8.35 14.24
C ALA A 177 -11.66 -8.80 14.14
N ALA A 178 -10.91 -8.25 13.20
CA ALA A 178 -9.49 -8.57 12.98
C ALA A 178 -8.60 -7.76 13.94
N THR A 179 -8.56 -8.14 15.19
CA THR A 179 -7.73 -7.49 16.23
C THR A 179 -6.96 -8.50 17.03
#